data_934fe84d7ec8830e5ce1bde9e7770e7d
#
_entry.id   934fe84d7ec8830e5ce1bde9e7770e7d
#
_cell.length_a   1.000
_cell.length_b   1.000
_cell.length_c   1.000
_cell.angle_alpha   90.00
_cell.angle_beta   90.00
_cell.angle_gamma   90.00
#
_symmetry.space_group_name_H-M   'P 1'
#
loop_
_entity.id
_entity.type
_entity.pdbx_description
1 polymer ?
#
loop_
_entity_poly.entity_id
_entity_poly.type
_entity_poly.pdbx_seq_one_letter_code
_entity_poly.pdbx_strand_id
1 'polypeptide(L)'
;MAQFIDTLTTWLFQYVVVWMLLGAGLFFTIRLRFVQFRRLPEAFRAMLAAQTEATGGVLTPFQSFMTALGATIGVGNIAGVATAIISGGPGALFWIWVYGLVATAIKFSEAVLGVKYRKTRGDTVEAGPMHYL
;
A
#
# COMPACT_ATOMS: atom_id res chain seq x y z
N MET A 1 24.55 -22.67 -12.11
CA MET A 1 24.35 -21.68 -11.07
C MET A 1 23.16 -20.75 -11.37
N ALA A 2 23.05 -20.17 -12.58
CA ALA A 2 21.93 -19.33 -12.96
C ALA A 2 20.57 -20.04 -12.85
N GLN A 3 20.44 -21.26 -13.39
CA GLN A 3 19.19 -22.02 -13.30
C GLN A 3 18.74 -22.34 -11.87
N PHE A 4 19.68 -22.59 -10.97
CA PHE A 4 19.38 -22.80 -9.54
C PHE A 4 18.82 -21.52 -8.90
N ILE A 5 19.43 -20.38 -9.19
CA ILE A 5 18.97 -19.08 -8.71
C ILE A 5 17.57 -18.77 -9.23
N ASP A 6 17.32 -18.98 -10.54
CA ASP A 6 16.01 -18.76 -11.15
C ASP A 6 14.93 -19.67 -10.53
N THR A 7 15.22 -20.94 -10.34
CA THR A 7 14.30 -21.89 -9.72
C THR A 7 13.99 -21.51 -8.28
N LEU A 8 15.02 -21.16 -7.51
CA LEU A 8 14.88 -20.73 -6.12
C LEU A 8 14.06 -19.44 -6.01
N THR A 9 14.35 -18.46 -6.86
CA THR A 9 13.64 -17.19 -6.89
C THR A 9 12.17 -17.41 -7.26
N THR A 10 11.89 -18.17 -8.30
CA THR A 10 10.53 -18.48 -8.72
C THR A 10 9.76 -19.19 -7.62
N TRP A 11 10.36 -20.19 -6.97
CA TRP A 11 9.73 -20.91 -5.88
C TRP A 11 9.43 -20.01 -4.68
N LEU A 12 10.39 -19.19 -4.26
CA LEU A 12 10.22 -18.24 -3.16
C LEU A 12 9.08 -17.24 -3.46
N PHE A 13 9.07 -16.66 -4.66
CA PHE A 13 8.04 -15.69 -5.01
C PHE A 13 6.65 -16.34 -5.14
N GLN A 14 6.51 -17.46 -5.83
CA GLN A 14 5.22 -18.10 -6.05
C GLN A 14 4.62 -18.71 -4.79
N TYR A 15 5.44 -19.37 -3.97
CA TYR A 15 4.90 -20.15 -2.84
C TYR A 15 5.06 -19.46 -1.49
N VAL A 16 6.03 -18.61 -1.31
CA VAL A 16 6.24 -17.96 -0.01
C VAL A 16 5.71 -16.53 -0.03
N VAL A 17 6.21 -15.70 -0.92
CA VAL A 17 5.91 -14.26 -0.89
C VAL A 17 4.44 -13.99 -1.19
N VAL A 18 3.88 -14.63 -2.22
CA VAL A 18 2.46 -14.43 -2.61
C VAL A 18 1.53 -14.85 -1.47
N TRP A 19 1.73 -16.04 -0.90
CA TRP A 19 0.86 -16.53 0.17
C TRP A 19 1.03 -15.74 1.47
N MET A 20 2.24 -15.29 1.77
CA MET A 20 2.52 -14.45 2.93
C MET A 20 1.86 -13.09 2.80
N LEU A 21 1.90 -12.46 1.62
CA LEU A 21 1.25 -11.17 1.37
C LEU A 21 -0.29 -11.30 1.39
N LEU A 22 -0.85 -12.34 0.77
CA LEU A 22 -2.29 -12.59 0.81
C LEU A 22 -2.75 -12.89 2.23
N GLY A 23 -2.03 -13.72 2.96
CA GLY A 23 -2.33 -14.07 4.35
C GLY A 23 -2.25 -12.86 5.27
N ALA A 24 -1.20 -12.05 5.17
CA ALA A 24 -1.06 -10.82 5.94
C ALA A 24 -2.19 -9.82 5.61
N GLY A 25 -2.48 -9.62 4.33
CA GLY A 25 -3.54 -8.71 3.91
C GLY A 25 -4.93 -9.17 4.36
N LEU A 26 -5.22 -10.47 4.28
CA LEU A 26 -6.47 -11.04 4.79
C LEU A 26 -6.56 -10.90 6.32
N PHE A 27 -5.48 -11.20 7.02
CA PHE A 27 -5.39 -11.00 8.48
C PHE A 27 -5.69 -9.56 8.87
N PHE A 28 -5.04 -8.57 8.23
CA PHE A 28 -5.30 -7.16 8.51
C PHE A 28 -6.70 -6.74 8.10
N THR A 29 -7.23 -7.24 7.00
CA THR A 29 -8.62 -6.95 6.57
C THR A 29 -9.62 -7.37 7.63
N ILE A 30 -9.49 -8.59 8.17
CA ILE A 30 -10.37 -9.10 9.24
C ILE A 30 -10.11 -8.35 10.54
N ARG A 31 -8.86 -8.18 10.94
CA ARG A 31 -8.47 -7.53 12.20
C ARG A 31 -8.90 -6.07 12.28
N LEU A 32 -8.86 -5.34 11.17
CA LEU A 32 -9.30 -3.96 11.02
C LEU A 32 -10.80 -3.84 10.67
N ARG A 33 -11.54 -4.94 10.69
CA ARG A 33 -12.98 -4.98 10.40
C ARG A 33 -13.34 -4.31 9.09
N PHE A 34 -12.68 -4.72 8.01
CA PHE A 34 -12.93 -4.21 6.65
C PHE A 34 -12.81 -2.69 6.56
N VAL A 35 -11.73 -2.14 7.11
CA VAL A 35 -11.47 -0.68 7.16
C VAL A 35 -11.56 -0.03 5.79
N GLN A 36 -11.15 -0.72 4.73
CA GLN A 36 -11.17 -0.26 3.34
C GLN A 36 -12.59 0.10 2.86
N PHE A 37 -13.64 -0.52 3.41
CA PHE A 37 -15.01 -0.17 3.07
C PHE A 37 -15.63 0.83 4.06
N ARG A 38 -15.29 0.69 5.33
CA ARG A 38 -15.90 1.52 6.39
C ARG A 38 -15.38 2.95 6.42
N ARG A 39 -14.09 3.13 6.15
CA ARG A 39 -13.43 4.44 6.23
C ARG A 39 -13.24 5.13 4.88
N LEU A 40 -13.58 4.45 3.79
CA LEU A 40 -13.46 5.02 2.45
C LEU A 40 -14.25 6.32 2.27
N PRO A 41 -15.55 6.40 2.66
CA PRO A 41 -16.31 7.63 2.49
C PRO A 41 -15.76 8.78 3.36
N GLU A 42 -15.28 8.49 4.57
CA GLU A 42 -14.64 9.48 5.44
C GLU A 42 -13.33 9.99 4.83
N ALA A 43 -12.51 9.09 4.27
CA ALA A 43 -11.26 9.45 3.60
C ALA A 43 -11.50 10.37 2.40
N PHE A 44 -12.50 10.06 1.56
CA PHE A 44 -12.89 10.93 0.45
C PHE A 44 -13.38 12.30 0.92
N ARG A 45 -14.21 12.36 1.95
CA ARG A 45 -14.67 13.63 2.52
C ARG A 45 -13.52 14.44 3.08
N ALA A 46 -12.61 13.82 3.83
CA ALA A 46 -11.42 14.48 4.37
C ALA A 46 -10.51 15.01 3.26
N MET A 47 -10.34 14.26 2.17
CA MET A 47 -9.53 14.67 1.03
C MET A 47 -10.13 15.89 0.31
N LEU A 48 -11.45 15.94 0.15
CA LEU A 48 -12.15 17.03 -0.54
C LEU A 48 -12.33 18.28 0.35
N ALA A 49 -12.60 18.09 1.64
CA ALA A 49 -12.85 19.20 2.58
C ALA A 49 -11.58 19.98 2.95
N ALA A 50 -10.44 19.34 2.94
CA ALA A 50 -9.19 19.92 3.46
C ALA A 50 -8.28 20.49 2.34
N GLN A 51 -8.86 21.06 1.29
CA GLN A 51 -8.06 21.73 0.25
C GLN A 51 -7.41 23.05 0.75
N THR A 52 -7.89 23.61 1.86
CA THR A 52 -7.58 24.99 2.24
C THR A 52 -6.69 25.12 3.48
N GLU A 53 -6.60 24.12 4.35
CA GLU A 53 -5.84 24.27 5.60
C GLU A 53 -5.01 23.03 5.94
N ALA A 54 -3.71 23.23 6.18
CA ALA A 54 -2.82 22.20 6.74
C ALA A 54 -3.14 22.03 8.23
N THR A 55 -3.97 21.08 8.58
CA THR A 55 -4.34 20.79 9.97
C THR A 55 -3.21 20.02 10.67
N GLY A 56 -2.27 20.76 11.27
CA GLY A 56 -1.19 20.18 12.10
C GLY A 56 -0.09 19.43 11.34
N GLY A 57 0.08 19.67 10.06
CA GLY A 57 1.15 19.13 9.22
C GLY A 57 1.64 20.13 8.19
N VAL A 58 2.77 19.81 7.53
CA VAL A 58 3.37 20.64 6.47
C VAL A 58 2.57 20.55 5.16
N LEU A 59 1.81 19.47 4.96
CA LEU A 59 1.05 19.18 3.74
C LEU A 59 -0.44 19.05 4.05
N THR A 60 -1.28 19.55 3.14
CA THR A 60 -2.71 19.27 3.20
C THR A 60 -3.00 17.80 2.91
N PRO A 61 -4.15 17.22 3.33
CA PRO A 61 -4.51 15.84 3.02
C PRO A 61 -4.49 15.52 1.52
N PHE A 62 -4.92 16.46 0.68
CA PHE A 62 -4.87 16.32 -0.78
C PHE A 62 -3.42 16.29 -1.30
N GLN A 63 -2.55 17.18 -0.83
CA GLN A 63 -1.13 17.20 -1.19
C GLN A 63 -0.43 15.91 -0.76
N SER A 64 -0.71 15.42 0.46
CA SER A 64 -0.19 14.15 0.97
C SER A 64 -0.63 12.97 0.11
N PHE A 65 -1.89 12.95 -0.30
CA PHE A 65 -2.42 11.91 -1.20
C PHE A 65 -1.74 11.96 -2.57
N MET A 66 -1.61 13.13 -3.18
CA MET A 66 -0.95 13.28 -4.48
C MET A 66 0.54 12.91 -4.42
N THR A 67 1.22 13.27 -3.36
CA THR A 67 2.63 12.91 -3.14
C THR A 67 2.79 11.39 -2.99
N ALA A 68 1.94 10.75 -2.17
CA ALA A 68 1.95 9.31 -2.00
C ALA A 68 1.61 8.57 -3.31
N LEU A 69 0.65 9.07 -4.07
CA LEU A 69 0.27 8.51 -5.37
C LEU A 69 1.45 8.60 -6.35
N GLY A 70 2.08 9.78 -6.46
CA GLY A 70 3.24 10.00 -7.33
C GLY A 70 4.45 9.14 -6.95
N ALA A 71 4.69 8.94 -5.65
CA ALA A 71 5.76 8.04 -5.18
C ALA A 71 5.46 6.56 -5.41
N THR A 72 4.19 6.17 -5.46
CA THR A 72 3.77 4.77 -5.61
C THR A 72 3.65 4.34 -7.07
N ILE A 73 3.24 5.24 -7.96
CA ILE A 73 3.11 4.93 -9.39
C ILE A 73 4.49 4.94 -10.03
N GLY A 74 5.00 3.75 -10.32
CA GLY A 74 6.29 3.55 -10.97
C GLY A 74 6.19 2.66 -12.21
N VAL A 75 7.30 2.48 -12.89
CA VAL A 75 7.41 1.61 -14.08
C VAL A 75 6.94 0.17 -13.76
N GLY A 76 7.18 -0.32 -12.55
CA GLY A 76 6.73 -1.63 -12.11
C GLY A 76 5.20 -1.81 -12.14
N ASN A 77 4.46 -0.76 -11.80
CA ASN A 77 2.99 -0.81 -11.82
C ASN A 77 2.44 -0.85 -13.26
N ILE A 78 3.12 -0.20 -14.20
CA ILE A 78 2.69 -0.16 -15.60
C ILE A 78 3.15 -1.45 -16.30
N ALA A 79 4.46 -1.74 -16.29
CA ALA A 79 5.02 -2.90 -16.94
C ALA A 79 4.57 -4.22 -16.30
N GLY A 80 4.47 -4.27 -14.96
CA GLY A 80 4.01 -5.45 -14.21
C GLY A 80 2.57 -5.81 -14.52
N VAL A 81 1.66 -4.84 -14.58
CA VAL A 81 0.26 -5.09 -14.96
C VAL A 81 0.17 -5.52 -16.42
N ALA A 82 0.90 -4.87 -17.34
CA ALA A 82 0.92 -5.27 -18.73
C ALA A 82 1.42 -6.72 -18.90
N THR A 83 2.51 -7.08 -18.23
CA THR A 83 3.07 -8.43 -18.25
C THR A 83 2.09 -9.45 -17.65
N ALA A 84 1.43 -9.12 -16.55
CA ALA A 84 0.43 -9.98 -15.94
C ALA A 84 -0.75 -10.26 -16.88
N ILE A 85 -1.21 -9.25 -17.62
CA ILE A 85 -2.31 -9.42 -18.60
C ILE A 85 -1.84 -10.28 -19.79
N ILE A 86 -0.63 -10.04 -20.28
CA ILE A 86 -0.07 -10.82 -21.40
C ILE A 86 0.09 -12.29 -21.02
N SER A 87 0.58 -12.57 -19.81
CA SER A 87 0.84 -13.94 -19.35
C SER A 87 -0.40 -14.65 -18.79
N GLY A 88 -1.27 -13.95 -18.10
CA GLY A 88 -2.43 -14.50 -17.40
C GLY A 88 -3.79 -14.25 -18.08
N GLY A 89 -3.79 -13.52 -19.20
CA GLY A 89 -5.00 -13.15 -19.90
C GLY A 89 -5.92 -12.20 -19.10
N PRO A 90 -7.19 -12.05 -19.52
CA PRO A 90 -8.15 -11.15 -18.86
C PRO A 90 -8.42 -11.47 -17.39
N GLY A 91 -8.26 -12.73 -16.99
CA GLY A 91 -8.42 -13.18 -15.61
C GLY A 91 -7.41 -12.55 -14.65
N ALA A 92 -6.24 -12.13 -15.14
CA ALA A 92 -5.23 -11.45 -14.32
C ALA A 92 -5.77 -10.14 -13.72
N LEU A 93 -6.59 -9.40 -14.45
CA LEU A 93 -7.22 -8.17 -13.94
C LEU A 93 -8.09 -8.41 -12.72
N PHE A 94 -8.87 -9.47 -12.74
CA PHE A 94 -9.70 -9.83 -11.59
C PHE A 94 -8.84 -10.07 -10.34
N TRP A 95 -7.76 -10.83 -10.47
CA TRP A 95 -6.86 -11.11 -9.35
C TRP A 95 -6.07 -9.89 -8.87
N ILE A 96 -5.69 -8.99 -9.79
CA ILE A 96 -5.08 -7.70 -9.42
C ILE A 96 -6.04 -6.87 -8.57
N TRP A 97 -7.33 -6.83 -8.89
CA TRP A 97 -8.34 -6.11 -8.11
C TRP A 97 -8.55 -6.75 -6.73
N VAL A 98 -8.68 -8.07 -6.69
CA VAL A 98 -8.81 -8.80 -5.41
C VAL A 98 -7.59 -8.52 -4.52
N TYR A 99 -6.39 -8.61 -5.07
CA TYR A 99 -5.17 -8.29 -4.34
C TYR A 99 -5.15 -6.81 -3.89
N GLY A 100 -5.55 -5.89 -4.71
CA GLY A 100 -5.63 -4.46 -4.38
C GLY A 100 -6.51 -4.18 -3.17
N LEU A 101 -7.68 -4.82 -3.09
CA LEU A 101 -8.55 -4.72 -1.93
C LEU A 101 -7.88 -5.22 -0.64
N VAL A 102 -7.20 -6.35 -0.72
CA VAL A 102 -6.50 -6.96 0.42
C VAL A 102 -5.28 -6.12 0.81
N ALA A 103 -4.50 -5.65 -0.16
CA ALA A 103 -3.30 -4.82 0.05
C ALA A 103 -3.63 -3.45 0.67
N THR A 104 -4.83 -2.91 0.43
CA THR A 104 -5.27 -1.64 1.03
C THR A 104 -5.25 -1.70 2.56
N ALA A 105 -5.61 -2.83 3.17
CA ALA A 105 -5.57 -3.00 4.63
C ALA A 105 -4.13 -2.98 5.17
N ILE A 106 -3.16 -3.53 4.42
CA ILE A 106 -1.74 -3.48 4.77
C ILE A 106 -1.24 -2.03 4.74
N LYS A 107 -1.55 -1.30 3.67
CA LYS A 107 -1.16 0.12 3.53
C LYS A 107 -1.80 1.01 4.59
N PHE A 108 -3.05 0.76 4.94
CA PHE A 108 -3.69 1.45 6.06
C PHE A 108 -2.96 1.22 7.39
N SER A 109 -2.57 -0.03 7.67
CA SER A 109 -1.81 -0.38 8.88
C SER A 109 -0.45 0.33 8.91
N GLU A 110 0.27 0.35 7.79
CA GLU A 110 1.54 1.07 7.63
C GLU A 110 1.38 2.57 7.90
N ALA A 111 0.37 3.20 7.33
CA ALA A 111 0.07 4.62 7.54
C ALA A 111 -0.25 4.94 9.00
N VAL A 112 -1.07 4.09 9.66
CA VAL A 112 -1.41 4.25 11.08
C VAL A 112 -0.16 4.12 11.97
N LEU A 113 0.71 3.15 11.68
CA LEU A 113 1.97 3.00 12.41
C LEU A 113 2.89 4.20 12.19
N GLY A 114 3.02 4.67 10.96
CA GLY A 114 3.81 5.86 10.63
C GLY A 114 3.35 7.11 11.39
N VAL A 115 2.04 7.32 11.51
CA VAL A 115 1.48 8.44 12.29
C VAL A 115 1.65 8.24 13.79
N LYS A 116 1.40 7.03 14.29
CA LYS A 116 1.47 6.71 15.73
C LYS A 116 2.88 6.84 16.29
N TYR A 117 3.88 6.45 15.54
CA TYR A 117 5.27 6.43 15.99
C TYR A 117 6.10 7.59 15.41
N ARG A 118 5.43 8.61 14.83
CA ARG A 118 6.12 9.82 14.37
C ARG A 118 6.80 10.51 15.55
N LYS A 119 8.02 11.00 15.31
CA LYS A 119 8.77 11.82 16.26
C LYS A 119 8.80 13.26 15.78
N THR A 120 8.47 14.18 16.66
CA THR A 120 8.61 15.61 16.41
C THR A 120 9.90 16.08 17.07
N ARG A 121 10.83 16.60 16.29
CA ARG A 121 12.11 17.13 16.77
C ARG A 121 12.23 18.59 16.35
N GLY A 122 11.80 19.50 17.22
CA GLY A 122 11.66 20.91 16.88
C GLY A 122 10.60 21.12 15.79
N ASP A 123 10.95 21.83 14.71
CA ASP A 123 10.06 22.07 13.55
C ASP A 123 10.01 20.92 12.54
N THR A 124 10.82 19.87 12.73
CA THR A 124 10.84 18.70 11.82
C THR A 124 10.02 17.55 12.37
N VAL A 125 9.17 16.97 11.50
CA VAL A 125 8.38 15.77 11.80
C VAL A 125 8.99 14.61 11.03
N GLU A 126 9.54 13.66 11.76
CA GLU A 126 10.10 12.42 11.21
C GLU A 126 9.12 11.27 11.40
N ALA A 127 8.72 10.64 10.31
CA ALA A 127 7.83 9.48 10.33
C ALA A 127 8.32 8.45 9.30
N GLY A 128 8.25 7.18 9.66
CA GLY A 128 8.64 6.12 8.73
C GLY A 128 8.90 4.79 9.43
N PRO A 129 9.17 3.73 8.65
CA PRO A 129 9.44 2.39 9.17
C PRO A 129 10.56 2.33 10.20
N MET A 130 11.57 3.20 10.07
CA MET A 130 12.72 3.30 10.98
C MET A 130 12.35 3.66 12.43
N HIS A 131 11.11 4.08 12.69
CA HIS A 131 10.66 4.46 14.03
C HIS A 131 9.78 3.41 14.71
N TYR A 132 9.33 2.37 13.99
CA TYR A 132 8.49 1.31 14.55
C TYR A 132 9.01 -0.12 14.27
N LEU A 133 10.12 -0.26 13.53
CA LEU A 133 10.89 -1.49 13.40
C LEU A 133 12.06 -1.49 14.40
#